data_c0c93408117dea9427e547c9e5c23891
#
_entry.id   c0c93408117dea9427e547c9e5c23891
#
_cell.length_a   1.000
_cell.length_b   1.000
_cell.length_c   1.000
_cell.angle_alpha   90.00
_cell.angle_beta   90.00
_cell.angle_gamma   90.00
#
_symmetry.space_group_name_H-M   'P 1'
#
loop_
_entity.id
_entity.type
_entity.pdbx_description
1 polymer ?
#
loop_
_entity_poly.entity_id
_entity_poly.type
_entity_poly.pdbx_seq_one_letter_code
_entity_poly.pdbx_strand_id
1 'polypeptide(L)'
;MLENLVSKASSVLALLHLLRVTGVDADEIQYVIDCSEEACGDMNQRGGGNFAKAAAETAGLSEATGCDVRGFCAGPAHALLDAASLVKAGTFKYVAVTAGGCTAKL
;
A
#
# COMPACT_ATOMS: atom_id res chain seq x y z
N MET A 1 13.82 -6.58 10.20
CA MET A 1 13.50 -5.18 10.50
C MET A 1 13.84 -4.24 9.34
N LEU A 2 15.03 -4.34 8.75
CA LEU A 2 15.42 -3.49 7.63
C LEU A 2 14.50 -3.68 6.43
N GLU A 3 14.13 -4.90 6.12
CA GLU A 3 13.21 -5.19 5.00
C GLU A 3 11.87 -4.49 5.18
N ASN A 4 11.32 -4.52 6.39
CA ASN A 4 10.05 -3.86 6.65
C ASN A 4 10.15 -2.34 6.49
N LEU A 5 11.25 -1.76 6.95
CA LEU A 5 11.49 -0.34 6.83
C LEU A 5 11.63 0.07 5.35
N VAL A 6 12.39 -0.69 4.59
CA VAL A 6 12.59 -0.41 3.16
C VAL A 6 11.29 -0.61 2.38
N SER A 7 10.52 -1.64 2.70
CA SER A 7 9.21 -1.86 2.08
C SER A 7 8.27 -0.69 2.34
N LYS A 8 8.21 -0.20 3.57
CA LYS A 8 7.38 0.96 3.89
C LYS A 8 7.87 2.20 3.17
N ALA A 9 9.17 2.47 3.20
CA ALA A 9 9.74 3.64 2.56
C ALA A 9 9.49 3.64 1.05
N SER A 10 9.70 2.51 0.40
CA SER A 10 9.48 2.41 -1.05
C SER A 10 8.00 2.54 -1.41
N SER A 11 7.10 2.00 -0.60
CA SER A 11 5.65 2.17 -0.79
C SER A 11 5.24 3.64 -0.66
N VAL A 12 5.77 4.35 0.33
CA VAL A 12 5.51 5.78 0.51
C VAL A 12 5.99 6.58 -0.69
N LEU A 13 7.21 6.33 -1.15
CA LEU A 13 7.76 7.02 -2.31
C LEU A 13 6.92 6.76 -3.56
N ALA A 14 6.46 5.53 -3.75
CA ALA A 14 5.61 5.18 -4.87
C ALA A 14 4.27 5.94 -4.81
N LEU A 15 3.66 6.04 -3.64
CA LEU A 15 2.42 6.79 -3.46
C LEU A 15 2.62 8.28 -3.73
N LEU A 16 3.70 8.87 -3.23
CA LEU A 16 4.00 10.29 -3.47
C LEU A 16 4.21 10.55 -4.96
N HIS A 17 4.92 9.65 -5.64
CA HIS A 17 5.13 9.76 -7.07
C HIS A 17 3.81 9.63 -7.84
N LEU A 18 2.97 8.69 -7.44
CA LEU A 18 1.66 8.48 -8.05
C LEU A 18 0.80 9.74 -7.96
N LEU A 19 0.74 10.37 -6.78
CA LEU A 19 0.00 11.61 -6.58
C LEU A 19 0.52 12.71 -7.49
N ARG A 20 1.83 12.82 -7.62
CA ARG A 20 2.45 13.86 -8.45
C ARG A 20 2.15 13.65 -9.93
N VAL A 21 2.22 12.42 -10.40
CA VAL A 21 2.02 12.09 -11.82
C VAL A 21 0.56 12.20 -12.22
N THR A 22 -0.35 11.75 -11.36
CA THR A 22 -1.78 11.73 -11.69
C THR A 22 -2.48 13.05 -11.43
N GLY A 23 -1.96 13.87 -10.54
CA GLY A 23 -2.61 15.11 -10.13
C GLY A 23 -3.85 14.90 -9.25
N VAL A 24 -4.08 13.67 -8.80
CA VAL A 24 -5.18 13.37 -7.87
C VAL A 24 -4.82 13.92 -6.51
N ASP A 25 -5.75 14.65 -5.88
CA ASP A 25 -5.52 15.17 -4.53
C ASP A 25 -5.48 14.04 -3.51
N ALA A 26 -4.58 14.16 -2.54
CA ALA A 26 -4.42 13.17 -1.48
C ALA A 26 -5.75 12.90 -0.76
N ASP A 27 -6.55 13.94 -0.55
CA ASP A 27 -7.83 13.82 0.16
C ASP A 27 -8.89 13.02 -0.60
N GLU A 28 -8.71 12.85 -1.89
CA GLU A 28 -9.64 12.08 -2.71
C GLU A 28 -9.40 10.57 -2.64
N ILE A 29 -8.25 10.16 -2.15
CA ILE A 29 -7.91 8.75 -2.02
C ILE A 29 -8.34 8.27 -0.64
N GLN A 30 -9.36 7.43 -0.62
CA GLN A 30 -9.96 6.95 0.62
C GLN A 30 -9.59 5.50 0.94
N TYR A 31 -8.94 4.82 0.03
CA TYR A 31 -8.55 3.43 0.24
C TYR A 31 -7.23 3.12 -0.44
N VAL A 32 -6.34 2.47 0.30
CA VAL A 32 -5.02 2.05 -0.19
C VAL A 32 -4.86 0.57 0.05
N ILE A 33 -4.38 -0.14 -0.96
CA ILE A 33 -4.04 -1.55 -0.84
C ILE A 33 -2.52 -1.67 -1.02
N ASP A 34 -1.85 -2.23 -0.03
CA ASP A 34 -0.44 -2.56 -0.15
C ASP A 34 -0.30 -4.04 -0.49
N CYS A 35 0.37 -4.33 -1.60
CA CYS A 35 0.60 -5.70 -2.05
C CYS A 35 2.08 -6.04 -2.09
N SER A 36 2.86 -5.47 -1.19
CA SER A 36 4.27 -5.81 -1.03
C SER A 36 4.46 -7.30 -0.75
N GLU A 37 5.55 -7.85 -1.24
CA GLU A 37 5.85 -9.26 -1.05
C GLU A 37 6.24 -9.58 0.39
N GLU A 38 6.94 -8.67 1.04
CA GLU A 38 7.45 -8.85 2.39
C GLU A 38 6.31 -8.90 3.41
N ALA A 39 6.43 -9.87 4.30
CA ALA A 39 5.51 -9.99 5.40
C ALA A 39 5.70 -8.85 6.40
N CYS A 40 4.64 -8.47 7.05
CA CYS A 40 4.65 -7.38 8.01
C CYS A 40 5.22 -7.78 9.37
N GLY A 41 5.67 -8.97 9.55
CA GLY A 41 5.98 -9.43 10.87
C GLY A 41 7.44 -9.72 11.10
N ASP A 42 8.18 -8.78 11.59
CA ASP A 42 9.38 -9.19 12.31
C ASP A 42 9.00 -9.43 13.79
N MET A 43 9.93 -10.01 14.53
CA MET A 43 9.64 -10.36 15.93
C MET A 43 9.36 -9.16 16.82
N ASN A 44 9.62 -7.95 16.33
CA ASN A 44 9.41 -6.72 17.09
C ASN A 44 8.09 -6.04 16.71
N GLN A 45 7.43 -6.50 15.65
CA GLN A 45 6.16 -5.94 15.19
C GLN A 45 5.05 -6.96 15.44
N ARG A 46 4.52 -6.91 16.61
CA ARG A 46 3.47 -7.84 17.02
C ARG A 46 2.21 -7.57 16.21
N GLY A 47 1.65 -8.65 15.69
CA GLY A 47 0.42 -8.57 14.94
C GLY A 47 0.56 -8.05 13.53
N GLY A 48 1.77 -7.86 13.06
CA GLY A 48 2.04 -7.53 11.67
C GLY A 48 1.71 -6.13 11.23
N GLY A 49 0.78 -5.48 11.83
CA GLY A 49 0.38 -4.13 11.44
C GLY A 49 -0.28 -4.06 10.06
N ASN A 50 -0.57 -2.84 9.66
CA ASN A 50 -1.21 -2.53 8.38
C ASN A 50 -0.27 -1.61 7.59
N PHE A 51 0.45 -2.15 6.61
CA PHE A 51 1.39 -1.39 5.80
C PHE A 51 0.69 -0.35 4.94
N ALA A 52 -0.47 -0.69 4.41
CA ALA A 52 -1.25 0.22 3.60
C ALA A 52 -1.60 1.49 4.39
N LYS A 53 -2.09 1.33 5.60
CA LYS A 53 -2.45 2.45 6.45
C LYS A 53 -1.23 3.27 6.86
N ALA A 54 -0.14 2.60 7.24
CA ALA A 54 1.10 3.27 7.63
C ALA A 54 1.68 4.08 6.45
N ALA A 55 1.70 3.51 5.26
CA ALA A 55 2.19 4.20 4.07
C ALA A 55 1.29 5.38 3.71
N ALA A 56 -0.02 5.19 3.79
CA ALA A 56 -0.98 6.25 3.51
C ALA A 56 -0.80 7.43 4.45
N GLU A 57 -0.68 7.19 5.74
CA GLU A 57 -0.47 8.26 6.73
C GLU A 57 0.82 9.01 6.47
N THR A 58 1.90 8.29 6.21
CA THR A 58 3.21 8.91 5.95
C THR A 58 3.20 9.72 4.65
N ALA A 59 2.47 9.28 3.65
CA ALA A 59 2.35 9.99 2.38
C ALA A 59 1.35 11.16 2.42
N GLY A 60 0.66 11.35 3.54
CA GLY A 60 -0.29 12.46 3.69
C GLY A 60 -1.69 12.17 3.21
N LEU A 61 -2.04 10.91 2.98
CA LEU A 61 -3.40 10.51 2.61
C LEU A 61 -4.25 10.35 3.87
N SER A 62 -4.59 11.48 4.49
CA SER A 62 -5.23 11.49 5.80
C SER A 62 -6.63 10.87 5.82
N GLU A 63 -7.31 10.84 4.68
CA GLU A 63 -8.66 10.29 4.57
C GLU A 63 -8.66 8.81 4.20
N ALA A 64 -7.49 8.21 3.98
CA ALA A 64 -7.41 6.84 3.51
C ALA A 64 -7.39 5.83 4.65
N THR A 65 -8.15 4.78 4.47
CA THR A 65 -7.95 3.52 5.16
C THR A 65 -7.40 2.51 4.16
N GLY A 66 -7.26 1.26 4.53
CA GLY A 66 -6.78 0.27 3.58
C GLY A 66 -6.45 -1.06 4.23
N CYS A 67 -5.91 -1.93 3.42
CA CYS A 67 -5.50 -3.25 3.88
C CYS A 67 -4.30 -3.74 3.09
N ASP A 68 -3.68 -4.77 3.60
CA ASP A 68 -2.58 -5.45 2.94
C ASP A 68 -3.09 -6.71 2.26
N VAL A 69 -2.62 -6.93 1.05
CA VAL A 69 -2.90 -8.15 0.29
C VAL A 69 -1.57 -8.85 0.06
N ARG A 70 -1.45 -10.08 0.53
CA ARG A 70 -0.22 -10.85 0.41
C ARG A 70 -0.47 -12.09 -0.42
N GLY A 71 0.36 -12.32 -1.40
CA GLY A 71 0.26 -13.47 -2.30
C GLY A 71 1.54 -13.62 -3.12
N PHE A 72 2.66 -13.20 -2.58
CA PHE A 72 3.95 -13.20 -3.27
C PHE A 72 3.80 -12.51 -4.64
N CYS A 73 4.21 -13.20 -5.70
CA CYS A 73 4.16 -12.62 -7.05
C CYS A 73 2.75 -12.39 -7.56
N ALA A 74 1.74 -13.07 -7.01
CA ALA A 74 0.34 -12.89 -7.37
C ALA A 74 -0.35 -11.78 -6.60
N GLY A 75 0.31 -11.22 -5.59
CA GLY A 75 -0.26 -10.13 -4.77
C GLY A 75 -0.79 -8.98 -5.60
N PRO A 76 -0.01 -8.41 -6.53
CA PRO A 76 -0.50 -7.31 -7.36
C PRO A 76 -1.75 -7.64 -8.17
N ALA A 77 -1.86 -8.86 -8.70
CA ALA A 77 -3.04 -9.27 -9.45
C ALA A 77 -4.29 -9.30 -8.56
N HIS A 78 -4.16 -9.83 -7.35
CA HIS A 78 -5.26 -9.84 -6.38
C HIS A 78 -5.62 -8.43 -5.92
N ALA A 79 -4.61 -7.60 -5.68
CA ALA A 79 -4.85 -6.21 -5.27
C ALA A 79 -5.58 -5.43 -6.35
N LEU A 80 -5.21 -5.59 -7.61
CA LEU A 80 -5.88 -4.94 -8.73
C LEU A 80 -7.32 -5.42 -8.88
N LEU A 81 -7.56 -6.71 -8.69
CA LEU A 81 -8.92 -7.26 -8.71
C LEU A 81 -9.79 -6.62 -7.63
N ASP A 82 -9.26 -6.54 -6.42
CA ASP A 82 -9.98 -5.94 -5.29
C ASP A 82 -10.23 -4.45 -5.53
N ALA A 83 -9.23 -3.72 -5.98
CA ALA A 83 -9.35 -2.29 -6.27
C ALA A 83 -10.38 -2.02 -7.36
N ALA A 84 -10.33 -2.76 -8.45
CA ALA A 84 -11.28 -2.61 -9.55
C ALA A 84 -12.71 -2.92 -9.10
N SER A 85 -12.88 -3.93 -8.26
CA SER A 85 -14.18 -4.30 -7.71
C SER A 85 -14.76 -3.20 -6.82
N LEU A 86 -13.93 -2.60 -5.97
CA LEU A 86 -14.34 -1.51 -5.08
C LEU A 86 -14.76 -0.27 -5.88
N VAL A 87 -14.01 0.07 -6.89
CA VAL A 87 -14.33 1.22 -7.75
C VAL A 87 -15.59 0.94 -8.55
N LYS A 88 -15.71 -0.24 -9.13
CA LYS A 88 -16.87 -0.62 -9.92
C LYS A 88 -18.16 -0.65 -9.09
N ALA A 89 -18.06 -1.09 -7.84
CA ALA A 89 -19.19 -1.10 -6.92
C ALA A 89 -19.61 0.30 -6.45
N GLY A 90 -18.77 1.31 -6.71
CA GLY A 90 -19.02 2.67 -6.27
C GLY A 90 -18.71 2.93 -4.81
N THR A 91 -18.01 1.98 -4.15
CA THR A 91 -17.64 2.15 -2.75
C THR A 91 -16.64 3.27 -2.58
N PHE A 92 -15.65 3.32 -3.48
CA PHE A 92 -14.65 4.38 -3.51
C PHE A 92 -14.47 4.88 -4.95
N LYS A 93 -14.23 6.17 -5.10
CA LYS A 93 -13.93 6.75 -6.41
C LYS A 93 -12.51 6.43 -6.84
N TYR A 94 -11.57 6.53 -5.91
CA TYR A 94 -10.16 6.25 -6.16
C TYR A 94 -9.65 5.24 -5.15
N VAL A 95 -8.98 4.22 -5.63
CA VAL A 95 -8.28 3.23 -4.82
C VAL A 95 -6.84 3.18 -5.29
N ALA A 96 -5.90 3.41 -4.40
CA ALA A 96 -4.49 3.32 -4.72
C ALA A 96 -3.97 1.93 -4.37
N VAL A 97 -3.18 1.38 -5.26
CA VAL A 97 -2.48 0.11 -5.04
C VAL A 97 -0.99 0.42 -5.04
N THR A 98 -0.29 -0.03 -4.03
CA THR A 98 1.14 0.19 -3.92
C THR A 98 1.85 -1.10 -3.50
N ALA A 99 3.10 -1.19 -3.88
CA ALA A 99 3.99 -2.27 -3.46
C ALA A 99 5.38 -1.71 -3.24
N GLY A 100 5.95 -2.07 -2.14
CA GLY A 100 7.34 -1.77 -1.85
C GLY A 100 8.12 -3.06 -1.75
N GLY A 101 9.41 -2.95 -1.50
CA GLY A 101 10.21 -4.13 -1.33
C GLY A 101 11.67 -3.84 -1.08
N CYS A 102 12.36 -4.87 -0.68
CA CYS A 102 13.79 -4.84 -0.47
C CYS A 102 14.41 -6.10 -1.07
N THR A 103 15.22 -5.89 -2.10
CA THR A 103 15.92 -7.00 -2.75
C THR A 103 17.30 -7.29 -2.14
N ALA A 104 17.71 -6.46 -1.19
CA ALA A 104 19.04 -6.52 -0.60
C ALA A 104 19.05 -7.22 0.75
N LYS A 105 18.22 -8.24 0.92
CA LYS A 105 18.11 -8.93 2.21
C LYS A 105 19.00 -10.16 2.32
N LEU A 106 20.04 -10.17 1.54
CA LEU A 106 21.08 -11.16 1.64
C LEU A 106 22.15 -10.69 2.62
#